data_877f6f42b4641ff02c3a57140e7faad8
#
_entry.id   877f6f42b4641ff02c3a57140e7faad8
#
_cell.length_a   1.000
_cell.length_b   1.000
_cell.length_c   1.000
_cell.angle_alpha   90.00
_cell.angle_beta   90.00
_cell.angle_gamma   90.00
#
_symmetry.space_group_name_H-M   'P 1'
#
loop_
_entity.id
_entity.type
_entity.pdbx_description
1 polymer ?
#
loop_
_entity_poly.entity_id
_entity_poly.type
_entity_poly.pdbx_seq_one_letter_code
_entity_poly.pdbx_strand_id
1 'polypeptide(L)'
;MNWWIEEYKKYHREQNDYGNGGALKFHKRHIDDLIFDTKAETLLDFGCGKGDVYEVNDWHWPTPTLYDPAIPEHDELPNGSFHGVLSTDVMEHIPEDQIPEIIDQIFSRAERFVYLGIANNEAQAVLSDGTNAHVT
;
A
#
# COMPACT_ATOMS: atom_id res chain seq x y z
N MET A 1 7.56 -6.52 -18.32
CA MET A 1 6.32 -6.03 -17.70
C MET A 1 6.03 -6.89 -16.48
N ASN A 2 5.63 -6.27 -15.42
CA ASN A 2 5.29 -6.98 -14.18
C ASN A 2 3.86 -7.52 -14.27
N TRP A 3 3.73 -8.81 -14.57
CA TRP A 3 2.43 -9.49 -14.75
C TRP A 3 1.49 -9.28 -13.56
N TRP A 4 2.04 -9.20 -12.35
CA TRP A 4 1.25 -9.03 -11.14
C TRP A 4 0.53 -7.67 -11.09
N ILE A 5 1.14 -6.63 -11.66
CA ILE A 5 0.50 -5.31 -11.76
C ILE A 5 -0.76 -5.40 -12.63
N GLU A 6 -0.66 -6.07 -13.77
CA GLU A 6 -1.81 -6.22 -14.68
C GLU A 6 -2.92 -7.06 -14.05
N GLU A 7 -2.56 -8.11 -13.29
CA GLU A 7 -3.54 -8.92 -12.57
C GLU A 7 -4.29 -8.07 -11.53
N TYR A 8 -3.59 -7.25 -10.76
CA TYR A 8 -4.24 -6.40 -9.76
C TYR A 8 -5.06 -5.28 -10.38
N LYS A 9 -4.63 -4.73 -11.52
CA LYS A 9 -5.45 -3.79 -12.30
C LYS A 9 -6.78 -4.43 -12.68
N LYS A 10 -6.72 -5.64 -13.18
CA LYS A 10 -7.92 -6.40 -13.54
C LYS A 10 -8.80 -6.65 -12.33
N TYR A 11 -8.21 -7.09 -11.22
CA TYR A 11 -8.95 -7.40 -10.01
C TYR A 11 -9.66 -6.16 -9.46
N HIS A 12 -9.00 -5.01 -9.44
CA HIS A 12 -9.62 -3.75 -9.00
C HIS A 12 -10.80 -3.34 -9.89
N ARG A 13 -10.72 -3.61 -11.19
CA ARG A 13 -11.83 -3.31 -12.12
C ARG A 13 -13.03 -4.22 -11.90
N GLU A 14 -12.80 -5.47 -11.54
CA GLU A 14 -13.84 -6.50 -11.45
C GLU A 14 -14.47 -6.61 -10.06
N GLN A 15 -13.73 -6.24 -9.02
CA GLN A 15 -14.16 -6.37 -7.62
C GLN A 15 -14.35 -4.99 -6.99
N ASN A 16 -15.58 -4.58 -6.78
CA ASN A 16 -15.91 -3.24 -6.27
C ASN A 16 -15.31 -2.97 -4.89
N ASP A 17 -15.21 -4.00 -4.04
CA ASP A 17 -14.73 -3.84 -2.66
C ASP A 17 -13.22 -4.00 -2.53
N TYR A 18 -12.55 -4.49 -3.58
CA TYR A 18 -11.12 -4.74 -3.51
C TYR A 18 -10.34 -3.42 -3.58
N GLY A 19 -9.37 -3.26 -2.69
CA GLY A 19 -8.55 -2.07 -2.64
C GLY A 19 -9.17 -0.90 -1.89
N ASN A 20 -10.27 -1.11 -1.15
CA ASN A 20 -10.92 -0.07 -0.35
C ASN A 20 -10.19 0.18 0.98
N GLY A 21 -9.03 -0.42 1.19
CA GLY A 21 -8.17 -0.08 2.31
C GLY A 21 -8.71 -0.42 3.69
N GLY A 22 -9.59 -1.42 3.80
CA GLY A 22 -10.14 -1.84 5.09
C GLY A 22 -9.09 -2.30 6.09
N ALA A 23 -7.91 -2.72 5.60
CA ALA A 23 -6.82 -3.15 6.44
C ALA A 23 -6.19 -2.02 7.26
N LEU A 24 -6.28 -0.77 6.83
CA LEU A 24 -5.66 0.35 7.54
C LEU A 24 -6.13 0.46 8.99
N LYS A 25 -7.39 0.18 9.26
CA LYS A 25 -7.93 0.28 10.62
C LYS A 25 -7.22 -0.62 11.63
N PHE A 26 -6.64 -1.73 11.15
CA PHE A 26 -5.88 -2.64 12.01
C PHE A 26 -4.49 -2.09 12.35
N HIS A 27 -3.99 -1.16 11.56
CA HIS A 27 -2.66 -0.58 11.70
C HIS A 27 -2.69 0.86 12.21
N LYS A 28 -3.87 1.48 12.26
CA LYS A 28 -4.03 2.90 12.52
C LYS A 28 -3.36 3.36 13.81
N ARG A 29 -3.49 2.58 14.88
CA ARG A 29 -2.90 2.94 16.18
C ARG A 29 -1.38 3.07 16.08
N HIS A 30 -0.71 2.13 15.44
CA HIS A 30 0.74 2.15 15.29
C HIS A 30 1.18 3.30 14.41
N ILE A 31 0.44 3.56 13.35
CA ILE A 31 0.71 4.66 12.42
C ILE A 31 0.51 6.00 13.12
N ASP A 32 -0.56 6.16 13.88
CA ASP A 32 -0.81 7.36 14.68
C ASP A 32 0.37 7.66 15.60
N ASP A 33 0.87 6.64 16.32
CA ASP A 33 2.00 6.79 17.21
C ASP A 33 3.26 7.24 16.47
N LEU A 34 3.54 6.67 15.31
CA LEU A 34 4.70 7.04 14.49
C LEU A 34 4.60 8.48 13.99
N ILE A 35 3.44 8.88 13.51
CA ILE A 35 3.24 10.25 13.03
C ILE A 35 3.42 11.24 14.19
N PHE A 36 2.81 10.94 15.32
CA PHE A 36 2.91 11.79 16.51
C PHE A 36 4.35 11.91 16.99
N ASP A 37 5.04 10.77 17.16
CA ASP A 37 6.40 10.73 17.70
C ASP A 37 7.41 11.39 16.78
N THR A 38 7.26 11.24 15.46
CA THR A 38 8.19 11.80 14.46
C THR A 38 7.81 13.19 14.00
N LYS A 39 6.60 13.67 14.36
CA LYS A 39 6.04 14.93 13.89
C LYS A 39 5.96 15.00 12.36
N ALA A 40 5.62 13.89 11.74
CA ALA A 40 5.55 13.79 10.29
C ALA A 40 4.44 14.67 9.73
N GLU A 41 4.76 15.43 8.69
CA GLU A 41 3.83 16.32 8.00
C GLU A 41 3.53 15.84 6.58
N THR A 42 4.38 15.00 6.03
CA THR A 42 4.23 14.44 4.67
C THR A 42 4.28 12.93 4.72
N LEU A 43 3.34 12.30 4.02
CA LEU A 43 3.18 10.86 4.03
C LEU A 43 3.02 10.36 2.59
N LEU A 44 3.57 9.19 2.31
CA LEU A 44 3.31 8.44 1.08
C LEU A 44 2.66 7.11 1.46
N ASP A 45 1.53 6.81 0.84
CA ASP A 45 0.90 5.49 0.93
C ASP A 45 1.29 4.69 -0.30
N PHE A 46 2.20 3.75 -0.11
CA PHE A 46 2.73 2.90 -1.17
C PHE A 46 1.89 1.62 -1.25
N GLY A 47 1.08 1.51 -2.31
CA GLY A 47 0.09 0.45 -2.43
C GLY A 47 -1.25 0.87 -1.84
N CYS A 48 -1.70 2.08 -2.16
CA CYS A 48 -2.86 2.71 -1.52
C CYS A 48 -4.20 2.09 -1.90
N GLY A 49 -4.25 1.19 -2.89
CA GLY A 49 -5.51 0.74 -3.44
C GLY A 49 -6.30 1.93 -4.00
N LYS A 50 -7.60 1.95 -3.79
CA LYS A 50 -8.46 3.04 -4.26
C LYS A 50 -8.31 4.33 -3.46
N GLY A 51 -7.65 4.27 -2.30
CA GLY A 51 -7.32 5.45 -1.49
C GLY A 51 -8.46 6.04 -0.68
N ASP A 52 -9.65 5.46 -0.70
CA ASP A 52 -10.82 5.96 0.03
C ASP A 52 -10.77 5.69 1.53
N VAL A 53 -9.80 4.92 1.99
CA VAL A 53 -9.60 4.61 3.41
C VAL A 53 -9.45 5.86 4.28
N TYR A 54 -8.87 6.93 3.72
CA TYR A 54 -8.66 8.18 4.44
C TYR A 54 -9.94 9.02 4.57
N GLU A 55 -10.97 8.68 3.83
CA GLU A 55 -12.27 9.33 3.89
C GLU A 55 -13.21 8.62 4.88
N VAL A 56 -13.09 7.28 4.98
CA VAL A 56 -14.03 6.47 5.76
C VAL A 56 -13.51 6.12 7.16
N ASN A 57 -12.21 6.20 7.40
CA ASN A 57 -11.62 6.05 8.72
C ASN A 57 -11.36 7.42 9.31
N ASP A 58 -11.46 7.52 10.59
CA ASP A 58 -11.32 8.77 11.34
C ASP A 58 -9.86 9.27 11.28
N TRP A 59 -9.44 9.73 10.11
CA TRP A 59 -8.07 10.14 9.81
C TRP A 59 -7.88 11.62 10.12
N HIS A 60 -7.04 11.92 11.08
CA HIS A 60 -6.81 13.28 11.58
C HIS A 60 -5.53 13.93 11.06
N TRP A 61 -4.70 13.17 10.34
CA TRP A 61 -3.40 13.63 9.85
C TRP A 61 -3.54 14.18 8.44
N PRO A 62 -2.50 14.85 7.90
CA PRO A 62 -2.52 15.19 6.48
C PRO A 62 -2.75 13.96 5.62
N THR A 63 -3.55 14.11 4.57
CA THR A 63 -3.82 12.99 3.65
C THR A 63 -2.53 12.60 2.94
N PRO A 64 -2.17 11.31 2.93
CA PRO A 64 -0.97 10.86 2.23
C PRO A 64 -1.05 11.10 0.73
N THR A 65 0.11 11.26 0.10
CA THR A 65 0.22 11.09 -1.34
C THR A 65 -0.04 9.63 -1.66
N LEU A 66 -0.89 9.36 -2.65
CA LEU A 66 -1.35 8.01 -2.97
C LEU A 66 -0.58 7.45 -4.16
N TYR A 67 -0.05 6.25 -4.02
CA TYR A 67 0.59 5.52 -5.12
C TYR A 67 0.16 4.07 -5.10
N ASP A 68 -0.29 3.59 -6.26
CA ASP A 68 -0.56 2.17 -6.49
C ASP A 68 -0.44 1.89 -7.99
N PRO A 69 0.51 1.04 -8.42
CA PRO A 69 0.69 0.78 -9.85
C PRO A 69 -0.52 0.10 -10.50
N ALA A 70 -1.43 -0.47 -9.72
CA ALA A 70 -2.63 -1.13 -10.22
C ALA A 70 -3.84 -0.18 -10.32
N ILE A 71 -3.72 1.06 -9.86
CA ILE A 71 -4.81 2.05 -9.88
C ILE A 71 -4.41 3.17 -10.83
N PRO A 72 -5.07 3.33 -11.99
CA PRO A 72 -4.67 4.32 -13.00
C PRO A 72 -4.56 5.76 -12.47
N GLU A 73 -5.41 6.16 -11.54
CA GLU A 73 -5.39 7.51 -10.97
C GLU A 73 -4.19 7.72 -10.03
N HIS A 74 -3.51 6.67 -9.61
CA HIS A 74 -2.43 6.71 -8.63
C HIS A 74 -1.18 5.96 -9.07
N ASP A 75 -1.04 5.66 -10.36
CA ASP A 75 -0.01 4.75 -10.87
C ASP A 75 1.35 5.40 -11.13
N GLU A 76 1.47 6.68 -10.87
CA GLU A 76 2.74 7.40 -11.04
C GLU A 76 3.48 7.47 -9.70
N LEU A 77 4.65 6.79 -9.64
CA LEU A 77 5.47 6.80 -8.44
C LEU A 77 6.08 8.18 -8.23
N PRO A 78 5.75 8.88 -7.13
CA PRO A 78 6.27 10.22 -6.92
C PRO A 78 7.78 10.20 -6.69
N ASN A 79 8.44 11.26 -7.16
CA ASN A 79 9.85 11.53 -6.85
C ASN A 79 9.95 12.27 -5.53
N GLY A 80 11.16 12.30 -4.96
CA GLY A 80 11.42 13.02 -3.73
C GLY A 80 11.22 12.17 -2.50
N SER A 81 11.09 12.82 -1.36
CA SER A 81 11.01 12.16 -0.08
C SER A 81 9.79 12.61 0.71
N PHE A 82 9.42 11.78 1.68
CA PHE A 82 8.30 12.01 2.58
C PHE A 82 8.78 11.75 4.00
N HIS A 83 8.19 12.41 4.98
CA HIS A 83 8.52 12.14 6.37
C HIS A 83 8.22 10.69 6.74
N GLY A 84 7.10 10.16 6.30
CA GLY A 84 6.75 8.76 6.52
C GLY A 84 6.25 8.09 5.26
N VAL A 85 6.56 6.80 5.12
CA VAL A 85 6.05 5.95 4.04
C VAL A 85 5.30 4.79 4.67
N LEU A 86 4.06 4.60 4.23
CA LEU A 86 3.19 3.52 4.69
C LEU A 86 3.03 2.50 3.56
N SER A 87 3.04 1.23 3.91
CA SER A 87 2.68 0.16 2.98
C SER A 87 2.00 -0.95 3.77
N THR A 88 0.69 -1.07 3.64
CA THR A 88 -0.10 -2.01 4.41
C THR A 88 -0.75 -3.05 3.51
N ASP A 89 -0.50 -4.31 3.80
CA ASP A 89 -1.03 -5.46 3.07
C ASP A 89 -0.71 -5.40 1.57
N VAL A 90 0.55 -5.12 1.25
CA VAL A 90 1.07 -4.99 -0.11
C VAL A 90 2.11 -6.07 -0.42
N MET A 91 3.10 -6.25 0.47
CA MET A 91 4.25 -7.11 0.21
C MET A 91 3.87 -8.58 -0.05
N GLU A 92 2.83 -9.08 0.60
CA GLU A 92 2.36 -10.45 0.41
C GLU A 92 1.76 -10.69 -0.99
N HIS A 93 1.45 -9.62 -1.71
CA HIS A 93 0.93 -9.68 -3.08
C HIS A 93 2.03 -9.58 -4.14
N ILE A 94 3.26 -9.26 -3.75
CA ILE A 94 4.37 -9.01 -4.67
C ILE A 94 5.19 -10.28 -4.81
N PRO A 95 5.52 -10.69 -6.06
CA PRO A 95 6.42 -11.82 -6.25
C PRO A 95 7.74 -11.63 -5.52
N GLU A 96 8.26 -12.68 -4.91
CA GLU A 96 9.41 -12.62 -4.04
C GLU A 96 10.62 -11.97 -4.71
N ASP A 97 10.86 -12.23 -5.98
CA ASP A 97 12.00 -11.67 -6.73
C ASP A 97 11.88 -10.15 -6.97
N GLN A 98 10.70 -9.58 -6.80
CA GLN A 98 10.46 -8.14 -6.95
C GLN A 98 10.57 -7.37 -5.63
N ILE A 99 10.55 -8.07 -4.51
CA ILE A 99 10.52 -7.42 -3.19
C ILE A 99 11.73 -6.53 -2.94
N PRO A 100 12.99 -6.94 -3.25
CA PRO A 100 14.14 -6.05 -3.00
C PRO A 100 14.01 -4.69 -3.68
N GLU A 101 13.52 -4.66 -4.91
CA GLU A 101 13.31 -3.40 -5.64
C GLU A 101 12.23 -2.54 -4.98
N ILE A 102 11.14 -3.15 -4.57
CA ILE A 102 10.04 -2.44 -3.91
C ILE A 102 10.47 -1.88 -2.56
N ILE A 103 11.19 -2.65 -1.77
CA ILE A 103 11.74 -2.19 -0.48
C ILE A 103 12.66 -0.99 -0.71
N ASP A 104 13.50 -1.04 -1.74
CA ASP A 104 14.40 0.05 -2.07
C ASP A 104 13.62 1.32 -2.45
N GLN A 105 12.56 1.19 -3.23
CA GLN A 105 11.69 2.30 -3.58
C GLN A 105 11.04 2.95 -2.35
N ILE A 106 10.61 2.13 -1.39
CA ILE A 106 9.97 2.60 -0.17
C ILE A 106 10.97 3.34 0.72
N PHE A 107 12.09 2.69 1.04
CA PHE A 107 13.07 3.25 1.97
C PHE A 107 13.78 4.47 1.41
N SER A 108 14.03 4.51 0.11
CA SER A 108 14.68 5.66 -0.52
C SER A 108 13.83 6.94 -0.44
N ARG A 109 12.53 6.81 -0.20
CA ARG A 109 11.59 7.93 -0.11
C ARG A 109 11.26 8.34 1.31
N ALA A 110 11.68 7.56 2.32
CA ALA A 110 11.35 7.82 3.71
C ALA A 110 12.45 8.61 4.41
N GLU A 111 12.08 9.70 5.08
CA GLU A 111 13.02 10.51 5.85
C GLU A 111 13.04 10.15 7.34
N ARG A 112 11.89 9.80 7.92
CA ARG A 112 11.75 9.62 9.37
C ARG A 112 11.27 8.24 9.77
N PHE A 113 10.33 7.65 9.01
CA PHE A 113 9.85 6.30 9.32
C PHE A 113 9.32 5.59 8.09
N VAL A 114 9.31 4.27 8.19
CA VAL A 114 8.61 3.36 7.27
C VAL A 114 7.72 2.48 8.13
N TYR A 115 6.47 2.31 7.73
CA TYR A 115 5.58 1.34 8.35
C TYR A 115 5.18 0.29 7.30
N LEU A 116 5.48 -0.96 7.58
CA LEU A 116 5.11 -2.09 6.73
C LEU A 116 4.14 -3.00 7.49
N GLY A 117 2.95 -3.17 6.96
CA GLY A 117 2.00 -4.17 7.45
C GLY A 117 1.93 -5.31 6.45
N ILE A 118 2.32 -6.51 6.86
CA ILE A 118 2.41 -7.67 5.98
C ILE A 118 1.58 -8.80 6.54
N ALA A 119 0.63 -9.30 5.75
CA ALA A 119 -0.14 -10.49 6.14
C ALA A 119 0.66 -11.75 5.84
N ASN A 120 0.61 -12.72 6.74
CA ASN A 120 1.31 -14.00 6.60
C ASN A 120 0.36 -15.18 6.44
N ASN A 121 -0.93 -14.91 6.20
CA ASN A 121 -1.96 -15.91 5.96
C ASN A 121 -2.39 -15.90 4.49
N GLU A 122 -3.11 -16.91 4.07
CA GLU A 122 -3.68 -16.93 2.73
C GLU A 122 -4.76 -15.86 2.58
N ALA A 123 -4.81 -15.23 1.40
CA ALA A 123 -5.86 -14.30 1.07
C ALA A 123 -7.17 -15.04 0.77
N GLN A 124 -8.30 -14.36 0.95
CA GLN A 124 -9.58 -14.83 0.43
C GLN A 124 -9.68 -14.62 -1.08
N ALA A 125 -8.95 -13.63 -1.61
CA ALA A 125 -8.92 -13.32 -3.02
C ALA A 125 -8.05 -14.30 -3.80
N VAL A 126 -8.49 -14.62 -5.03
CA VAL A 126 -7.77 -15.51 -5.94
C VAL A 126 -7.58 -14.77 -7.26
N LEU A 127 -6.39 -14.85 -7.83
CA LEU A 127 -6.07 -14.24 -9.12
C LEU A 127 -6.68 -15.05 -10.28
N SER A 128 -6.69 -14.47 -11.48
CA SER A 128 -7.34 -15.08 -12.64
C SER A 128 -6.76 -16.43 -13.06
N ASP A 129 -5.50 -16.70 -12.72
CA ASP A 129 -4.83 -17.98 -12.99
C ASP A 129 -5.05 -19.04 -11.89
N GLY A 130 -5.86 -18.74 -10.86
CA GLY A 130 -6.10 -19.63 -9.75
C GLY A 130 -5.12 -19.49 -8.59
N THR A 131 -4.09 -18.65 -8.73
CA THR A 131 -3.11 -18.40 -7.67
C THR A 131 -3.73 -17.57 -6.54
N ASN A 132 -3.42 -17.92 -5.28
CA ASN A 132 -3.84 -17.09 -4.16
C ASN A 132 -3.22 -15.69 -4.27
N ALA A 133 -4.00 -14.66 -3.94
CA ALA A 133 -3.54 -13.28 -4.07
C ALA A 133 -2.34 -12.95 -3.17
N HIS A 134 -2.15 -13.70 -2.07
CA HIS A 134 -0.93 -13.62 -1.25
C HIS A 134 0.13 -14.56 -1.84
N VAL A 135 0.91 -14.06 -2.81
CA VAL A 135 1.87 -14.87 -3.57
C VAL A 135 3.25 -14.98 -2.90
N THR A 136 3.46 -14.25 -1.79
CA THR A 136 4.74 -14.23 -1.06
C THR A 136 4.60 -14.53 0.44
#